data_a28d28dea8ad58b348952812d55a8408
#
_entry.id   a28d28dea8ad58b348952812d55a8408
#
_cell.length_a   1.000
_cell.length_b   1.000
_cell.length_c   1.000
_cell.angle_alpha   90.00
_cell.angle_beta   90.00
_cell.angle_gamma   90.00
#
_symmetry.space_group_name_H-M   'P 1'
#
loop_
_entity.id
_entity.type
_entity.pdbx_description
1 polymer ?
#
loop_
_entity_poly.entity_id
_entity_poly.type
_entity_poly.pdbx_seq_one_letter_code
_entity_poly.pdbx_strand_id
1 'polypeptide(L)'
;MQNLLCLTSDNSAAGYLKAHHSRSTSQPQIVSLPLRLIRTPLASEAAKLDEACVLSRLDAADRAEIYVDPDPNSQLLMALLLTRAYAARLDGGKIHLRHGPLRWAHVDAGTPPDSVALPVEADGAHLAAATAIWSAYAAPSPEAWLSLSPEDLAHFPAMHQAWDALLDDLPRADTGLGACEHLVLESIVARPRRVGDIARVFAQSPSPLIALPQTVALLSSLASGAAPLIEGLNGRLGEDDFADDVDALDAFRDSQLALTALGRSVLAGETDMVKVRGINRWWGGTELKGHTCWRWDNRSRMLIPPARPEM
;
A
#
# COMPACT_ATOMS: atom_id res chain seq x y z
N MET A 1 34.77 -11.52 -1.09
CA MET A 1 33.81 -10.54 -1.59
C MET A 1 32.60 -10.59 -0.67
N GLN A 2 32.15 -9.47 -0.16
CA GLN A 2 31.02 -9.39 0.77
C GLN A 2 29.73 -9.74 0.01
N ASN A 3 28.95 -10.70 0.53
CA ASN A 3 27.66 -11.09 -0.05
C ASN A 3 26.58 -10.08 0.37
N LEU A 4 26.30 -9.08 -0.50
CA LEU A 4 25.30 -8.05 -0.28
C LEU A 4 23.95 -8.48 -0.89
N LEU A 5 22.89 -8.50 -0.07
CA LEU A 5 21.51 -8.71 -0.49
C LEU A 5 20.76 -7.36 -0.46
N CYS A 6 20.08 -7.01 -1.55
CA CYS A 6 19.20 -5.84 -1.62
C CYS A 6 17.75 -6.30 -1.81
N LEU A 7 16.85 -5.89 -0.93
CA LEU A 7 15.41 -6.17 -1.00
C LEU A 7 14.64 -4.89 -1.33
N THR A 8 13.66 -4.97 -2.23
CA THR A 8 12.81 -3.86 -2.65
C THR A 8 11.33 -4.25 -2.63
N SER A 9 10.44 -3.28 -2.47
CA SER A 9 8.99 -3.48 -2.49
C SER A 9 8.39 -3.56 -3.89
N ASP A 10 9.13 -3.15 -4.93
CA ASP A 10 8.65 -3.17 -6.32
C ASP A 10 9.77 -3.44 -7.35
N ASN A 11 9.34 -3.82 -8.57
CA ASN A 11 10.25 -4.13 -9.66
C ASN A 11 11.00 -2.91 -10.20
N SER A 12 10.43 -1.70 -10.07
CA SER A 12 11.06 -0.47 -10.59
C SER A 12 12.22 -0.05 -9.70
N ALA A 13 12.07 -0.15 -8.39
CA ALA A 13 13.17 0.04 -7.43
C ALA A 13 14.29 -0.99 -7.64
N ALA A 14 13.92 -2.26 -7.88
CA ALA A 14 14.91 -3.28 -8.25
C ALA A 14 15.60 -2.96 -9.59
N GLY A 15 14.89 -2.39 -10.55
CA GLY A 15 15.43 -1.89 -11.81
C GLY A 15 16.48 -0.80 -11.63
N TYR A 16 16.18 0.19 -10.78
CA TYR A 16 17.13 1.23 -10.38
C TYR A 16 18.44 0.62 -9.83
N LEU A 17 18.32 -0.29 -8.85
CA LEU A 17 19.49 -0.92 -8.25
C LEU A 17 20.32 -1.75 -9.26
N LYS A 18 19.66 -2.52 -10.12
CA LYS A 18 20.34 -3.27 -11.20
C LYS A 18 21.10 -2.35 -12.14
N ALA A 19 20.46 -1.24 -12.56
CA ALA A 19 21.10 -0.25 -13.43
C ALA A 19 22.28 0.43 -12.74
N HIS A 20 22.13 0.82 -11.46
CA HIS A 20 23.21 1.42 -10.66
C HIS A 20 24.40 0.48 -10.53
N HIS A 21 24.17 -0.78 -10.16
CA HIS A 21 25.25 -1.76 -9.93
C HIS A 21 25.78 -2.44 -11.20
N SER A 22 25.22 -2.15 -12.38
CA SER A 22 25.59 -2.82 -13.65
C SER A 22 27.09 -2.70 -13.99
N ARG A 23 27.76 -1.67 -13.51
CA ARG A 23 29.20 -1.41 -13.75
C ARG A 23 30.08 -1.78 -12.57
N SER A 24 29.50 -2.30 -11.48
CA SER A 24 30.27 -2.72 -10.31
C SER A 24 30.92 -4.08 -10.54
N THR A 25 32.14 -4.27 -10.02
CA THR A 25 32.85 -5.55 -10.03
C THR A 25 32.24 -6.57 -9.06
N SER A 26 31.53 -6.09 -8.03
CA SER A 26 30.76 -6.93 -7.10
C SER A 26 29.28 -6.56 -7.25
N GLN A 27 28.51 -7.46 -7.83
CA GLN A 27 27.08 -7.24 -8.00
C GLN A 27 26.31 -7.79 -6.79
N PRO A 28 25.46 -6.97 -6.14
CA PRO A 28 24.60 -7.45 -5.08
C PRO A 28 23.55 -8.41 -5.62
N GLN A 29 23.04 -9.29 -4.77
CA GLN A 29 21.82 -10.02 -5.05
C GLN A 29 20.63 -9.09 -4.86
N ILE A 30 19.88 -8.77 -5.92
CA ILE A 30 18.72 -7.86 -5.87
C ILE A 30 17.44 -8.68 -6.02
N VAL A 31 16.56 -8.59 -5.01
CA VAL A 31 15.28 -9.31 -4.94
C VAL A 31 14.16 -8.30 -4.79
N SER A 32 13.18 -8.36 -5.69
CA SER A 32 11.93 -7.61 -5.59
C SER A 32 10.86 -8.48 -4.93
N LEU A 33 10.10 -7.87 -4.01
CA LEU A 33 9.01 -8.49 -3.26
C LEU A 33 7.73 -7.67 -3.49
N PRO A 34 7.08 -7.77 -4.67
CA PRO A 34 5.97 -6.92 -5.05
C PRO A 34 4.65 -7.37 -4.41
N LEU A 35 4.62 -7.49 -3.08
CA LEU A 35 3.42 -7.84 -2.32
C LEU A 35 2.46 -6.65 -2.25
N ARG A 36 1.16 -6.94 -2.31
CA ARG A 36 0.07 -5.96 -2.18
C ARG A 36 -0.59 -6.12 -0.82
N LEU A 37 -0.03 -5.48 0.20
CA LEU A 37 -0.47 -5.64 1.58
C LEU A 37 -1.69 -4.77 1.92
N ILE A 38 -2.08 -3.84 1.05
CA ILE A 38 -3.20 -2.91 1.24
C ILE A 38 -4.40 -3.39 0.42
N ARG A 39 -5.59 -3.43 1.05
CA ARG A 39 -6.89 -3.82 0.46
C ARG A 39 -7.00 -5.27 -0.02
N THR A 40 -6.03 -6.11 0.29
CA THR A 40 -5.96 -7.53 -0.09
C THR A 40 -5.94 -8.41 1.16
N PRO A 41 -6.45 -9.65 1.11
CA PRO A 41 -6.31 -10.58 2.23
C PRO A 41 -4.82 -10.86 2.50
N LEU A 42 -4.35 -10.54 3.70
CA LEU A 42 -2.92 -10.73 4.06
C LEU A 42 -2.48 -12.19 3.91
N ALA A 43 -3.35 -13.15 4.20
CA ALA A 43 -3.03 -14.57 4.05
C ALA A 43 -2.70 -14.95 2.59
N SER A 44 -3.44 -14.39 1.61
CA SER A 44 -3.18 -14.66 0.19
C SER A 44 -1.91 -13.96 -0.30
N GLU A 45 -1.62 -12.77 0.18
CA GLU A 45 -0.38 -12.06 -0.18
C GLU A 45 0.84 -12.70 0.49
N ALA A 46 0.73 -13.10 1.77
CA ALA A 46 1.80 -13.82 2.45
C ALA A 46 2.12 -15.17 1.77
N ALA A 47 1.11 -15.85 1.19
CA ALA A 47 1.33 -17.08 0.44
C ALA A 47 2.14 -16.89 -0.87
N LYS A 48 2.20 -15.67 -1.41
CA LYS A 48 3.05 -15.33 -2.57
C LYS A 48 4.52 -15.15 -2.19
N LEU A 49 4.79 -14.91 -0.90
CA LEU A 49 6.14 -14.77 -0.38
C LEU A 49 6.73 -16.18 -0.16
N ASP A 50 7.79 -16.51 -0.89
CA ASP A 50 8.65 -17.65 -0.51
C ASP A 50 9.47 -17.24 0.73
N GLU A 51 8.79 -17.28 1.89
CA GLU A 51 9.36 -16.85 3.17
C GLU A 51 10.65 -17.62 3.49
N ALA A 52 10.66 -18.92 3.27
CA ALA A 52 11.83 -19.76 3.53
C ALA A 52 13.01 -19.34 2.66
N CYS A 53 12.79 -19.04 1.39
CA CYS A 53 13.83 -18.57 0.49
C CYS A 53 14.34 -17.18 0.91
N VAL A 54 13.45 -16.24 1.27
CA VAL A 54 13.85 -14.90 1.68
C VAL A 54 14.65 -14.94 2.99
N LEU A 55 14.18 -15.68 4.00
CA LEU A 55 14.89 -15.84 5.28
C LEU A 55 16.24 -16.53 5.09
N SER A 56 16.34 -17.57 4.27
CA SER A 56 17.61 -18.25 3.93
C SER A 56 18.59 -17.29 3.28
N ARG A 57 18.13 -16.39 2.39
CA ARG A 57 18.99 -15.38 1.76
C ARG A 57 19.47 -14.33 2.74
N LEU A 58 18.57 -13.86 3.65
CA LEU A 58 18.92 -12.94 4.72
C LEU A 58 19.99 -13.53 5.65
N ASP A 59 19.84 -14.81 6.03
CA ASP A 59 20.81 -15.51 6.89
C ASP A 59 22.18 -15.68 6.21
N ALA A 60 22.18 -16.06 4.93
CA ALA A 60 23.39 -16.29 4.14
C ALA A 60 24.13 -15.01 3.72
N ALA A 61 23.49 -13.84 3.77
CA ALA A 61 24.10 -12.57 3.43
C ALA A 61 25.09 -12.13 4.52
N ASP A 62 26.21 -11.54 4.12
CA ASP A 62 27.08 -10.81 5.04
C ASP A 62 26.47 -9.50 5.47
N ARG A 63 25.65 -8.90 4.56
CA ARG A 63 24.88 -7.68 4.77
C ARG A 63 23.63 -7.72 3.91
N ALA A 64 22.49 -7.37 4.47
CA ALA A 64 21.24 -7.19 3.77
C ALA A 64 20.78 -5.74 3.87
N GLU A 65 20.33 -5.14 2.77
CA GLU A 65 19.78 -3.79 2.73
C GLU A 65 18.32 -3.84 2.23
N ILE A 66 17.39 -3.33 3.04
CA ILE A 66 15.99 -3.19 2.68
C ILE A 66 15.76 -1.74 2.23
N TYR A 67 15.42 -1.57 0.97
CA TYR A 67 15.11 -0.28 0.37
C TYR A 67 13.64 0.03 0.60
N VAL A 68 13.38 1.00 1.47
CA VAL A 68 12.05 1.33 1.98
C VAL A 68 11.57 2.63 1.38
N ASP A 69 10.48 2.58 0.63
CA ASP A 69 9.78 3.75 0.12
C ASP A 69 8.91 4.40 1.21
N PRO A 70 8.56 5.69 1.08
CA PRO A 70 7.70 6.36 2.05
C PRO A 70 6.23 5.91 1.99
N ASP A 71 5.83 5.12 0.98
CA ASP A 71 4.46 4.66 0.84
C ASP A 71 4.08 3.56 1.85
N PRO A 72 2.79 3.49 2.24
CA PRO A 72 2.34 2.57 3.28
C PRO A 72 2.61 1.10 2.97
N ASN A 73 2.54 0.68 1.69
CA ASN A 73 2.78 -0.72 1.33
C ASN A 73 4.24 -1.13 1.56
N SER A 74 5.19 -0.25 1.23
CA SER A 74 6.62 -0.48 1.47
C SER A 74 6.96 -0.47 2.97
N GLN A 75 6.33 0.41 3.75
CA GLN A 75 6.47 0.45 5.21
C GLN A 75 5.94 -0.83 5.86
N LEU A 76 4.80 -1.35 5.40
CA LEU A 76 4.24 -2.62 5.88
C LEU A 76 5.08 -3.82 5.47
N LEU A 77 5.64 -3.83 4.25
CA LEU A 77 6.54 -4.90 3.81
C LEU A 77 7.82 -4.94 4.66
N MET A 78 8.40 -3.79 4.96
CA MET A 78 9.54 -3.70 5.89
C MET A 78 9.16 -4.28 7.25
N ALA A 79 8.02 -3.88 7.82
CA ALA A 79 7.56 -4.39 9.12
C ALA A 79 7.34 -5.91 9.09
N LEU A 80 6.77 -6.47 8.01
CA LEU A 80 6.63 -7.90 7.81
C LEU A 80 7.99 -8.61 7.80
N LEU A 81 8.94 -8.13 6.98
CA LEU A 81 10.26 -8.75 6.83
C LEU A 81 11.05 -8.74 8.15
N LEU A 82 11.05 -7.62 8.86
CA LEU A 82 11.72 -7.51 10.17
C LEU A 82 11.05 -8.41 11.22
N THR A 83 9.73 -8.50 11.23
CA THR A 83 8.98 -9.42 12.11
C THR A 83 9.36 -10.88 11.84
N ARG A 84 9.48 -11.28 10.56
CA ARG A 84 9.87 -12.63 10.17
C ARG A 84 11.34 -12.93 10.52
N ALA A 85 12.24 -11.96 10.27
CA ALA A 85 13.64 -12.07 10.66
C ALA A 85 13.80 -12.23 12.19
N TYR A 86 13.03 -11.46 12.97
CA TYR A 86 13.01 -11.55 14.43
C TYR A 86 12.51 -12.92 14.91
N ALA A 87 11.40 -13.41 14.36
CA ALA A 87 10.85 -14.72 14.69
C ALA A 87 11.82 -15.87 14.34
N ALA A 88 12.57 -15.75 13.25
CA ALA A 88 13.61 -16.68 12.83
C ALA A 88 14.93 -16.52 13.59
N ARG A 89 15.02 -15.55 14.52
CA ARG A 89 16.22 -15.22 15.31
C ARG A 89 17.44 -14.89 14.45
N LEU A 90 17.23 -14.22 13.30
CA LEU A 90 18.31 -13.73 12.48
C LEU A 90 19.04 -12.58 13.17
N ASP A 91 20.34 -12.46 12.86
CA ASP A 91 21.15 -11.34 13.37
C ASP A 91 20.72 -10.03 12.74
N GLY A 92 20.08 -9.16 13.53
CA GLY A 92 19.65 -7.85 13.11
C GLY A 92 20.80 -6.93 12.67
N GLY A 93 21.99 -7.11 13.23
CA GLY A 93 23.18 -6.34 12.86
C GLY A 93 23.62 -6.49 11.39
N LYS A 94 23.12 -7.52 10.71
CA LYS A 94 23.33 -7.70 9.26
C LYS A 94 22.27 -6.97 8.42
N ILE A 95 21.12 -6.58 9.00
CA ILE A 95 20.01 -5.98 8.28
C ILE A 95 20.08 -4.46 8.41
N HIS A 96 20.07 -3.78 7.29
CA HIS A 96 20.12 -2.32 7.22
C HIS A 96 18.91 -1.80 6.44
N LEU A 97 18.33 -0.71 6.91
CA LEU A 97 17.19 -0.04 6.30
C LEU A 97 17.68 1.19 5.54
N ARG A 98 17.21 1.37 4.30
CA ARG A 98 17.43 2.59 3.51
C ARG A 98 16.10 3.29 3.27
N HIS A 99 15.77 4.24 4.13
CA HIS A 99 14.56 5.03 4.03
C HIS A 99 14.73 6.14 3.00
N GLY A 100 14.24 5.92 1.78
CA GLY A 100 14.24 6.96 0.75
C GLY A 100 13.27 8.10 1.11
N PRO A 101 13.68 9.37 0.89
CA PRO A 101 12.76 10.51 1.00
C PRO A 101 11.72 10.56 -0.13
N LEU A 102 12.01 9.85 -1.22
CA LEU A 102 11.17 9.62 -2.39
C LEU A 102 11.14 8.11 -2.67
N ARG A 103 10.24 7.69 -3.56
CA ARG A 103 10.25 6.31 -4.05
C ARG A 103 11.55 6.01 -4.78
N TRP A 104 12.18 4.89 -4.45
CA TRP A 104 13.42 4.44 -5.09
C TRP A 104 13.27 4.24 -6.61
N ALA A 105 12.07 3.93 -7.05
CA ALA A 105 11.72 3.86 -8.48
C ALA A 105 11.89 5.21 -9.24
N HIS A 106 11.89 6.33 -8.53
CA HIS A 106 12.03 7.68 -9.09
C HIS A 106 13.46 8.24 -8.98
N VAL A 107 14.38 7.48 -8.39
CA VAL A 107 15.79 7.87 -8.29
C VAL A 107 16.48 7.62 -9.62
N ASP A 108 17.26 8.60 -10.08
CA ASP A 108 18.08 8.43 -11.28
C ASP A 108 19.14 7.33 -11.06
N ALA A 109 19.27 6.43 -12.05
CA ALA A 109 20.20 5.29 -11.97
C ALA A 109 21.67 5.70 -11.83
N GLY A 110 22.03 6.93 -12.20
CA GLY A 110 23.35 7.50 -11.98
C GLY A 110 23.61 7.97 -10.54
N THR A 111 22.55 8.09 -9.72
CA THR A 111 22.64 8.57 -8.34
C THR A 111 23.00 7.41 -7.41
N PRO A 112 24.09 7.49 -6.63
CA PRO A 112 24.44 6.44 -5.67
C PRO A 112 23.40 6.33 -4.54
N PRO A 113 23.03 5.12 -4.08
CA PRO A 113 22.10 4.95 -2.95
C PRO A 113 22.50 5.72 -1.69
N ASP A 114 23.80 5.79 -1.37
CA ASP A 114 24.31 6.51 -0.19
C ASP A 114 24.09 8.01 -0.24
N SER A 115 23.95 8.60 -1.43
CA SER A 115 23.61 10.03 -1.58
C SER A 115 22.11 10.30 -1.45
N VAL A 116 21.27 9.26 -1.49
CA VAL A 116 19.80 9.34 -1.31
C VAL A 116 19.43 9.07 0.14
N ALA A 117 19.92 7.96 0.70
CA ALA A 117 19.65 7.56 2.07
C ALA A 117 20.82 6.71 2.61
N LEU A 118 21.36 7.10 3.76
CA LEU A 118 22.33 6.28 4.46
C LEU A 118 21.65 5.05 5.06
N PRO A 119 22.34 3.89 5.08
CA PRO A 119 21.81 2.69 5.71
C PRO A 119 21.80 2.83 7.24
N VAL A 120 20.70 2.42 7.86
CA VAL A 120 20.52 2.36 9.32
C VAL A 120 20.41 0.90 9.73
N GLU A 121 21.21 0.47 10.69
CA GLU A 121 21.15 -0.89 11.23
C GLU A 121 19.80 -1.15 11.91
N ALA A 122 19.19 -2.30 11.63
CA ALA A 122 17.94 -2.73 12.26
C ALA A 122 18.25 -3.42 13.60
N ASP A 123 18.47 -2.65 14.64
CA ASP A 123 18.72 -3.14 15.99
C ASP A 123 17.48 -3.80 16.64
N GLY A 124 17.65 -4.26 17.89
CA GLY A 124 16.57 -4.91 18.63
C GLY A 124 15.33 -4.05 18.83
N ALA A 125 15.48 -2.72 18.92
CA ALA A 125 14.35 -1.81 19.06
C ALA A 125 13.56 -1.70 17.74
N HIS A 126 14.25 -1.60 16.59
CA HIS A 126 13.62 -1.66 15.27
C HIS A 126 12.85 -2.98 15.06
N LEU A 127 13.43 -4.12 15.45
CA LEU A 127 12.78 -5.43 15.32
C LEU A 127 11.52 -5.54 16.19
N ALA A 128 11.57 -5.04 17.42
CA ALA A 128 10.42 -5.01 18.33
C ALA A 128 9.31 -4.10 17.81
N ALA A 129 9.65 -2.88 17.39
CA ALA A 129 8.71 -1.91 16.82
C ALA A 129 8.04 -2.45 15.54
N ALA A 130 8.83 -3.03 14.62
CA ALA A 130 8.29 -3.66 13.41
C ALA A 130 7.30 -4.79 13.73
N THR A 131 7.61 -5.59 14.77
CA THR A 131 6.72 -6.68 15.22
C THR A 131 5.41 -6.14 15.80
N ALA A 132 5.45 -5.06 16.58
CA ALA A 132 4.26 -4.39 17.09
C ALA A 132 3.40 -3.85 15.94
N ILE A 133 4.01 -3.12 15.00
CA ILE A 133 3.36 -2.54 13.81
C ILE A 133 2.70 -3.64 12.97
N TRP A 134 3.44 -4.68 12.60
CA TRP A 134 2.90 -5.76 11.78
C TRP A 134 1.77 -6.50 12.49
N SER A 135 1.93 -6.83 13.77
CA SER A 135 0.91 -7.52 14.56
C SER A 135 -0.38 -6.71 14.67
N ALA A 136 -0.25 -5.40 14.85
CA ALA A 136 -1.39 -4.50 14.92
C ALA A 136 -2.12 -4.39 13.57
N TYR A 137 -1.39 -4.33 12.44
CA TYR A 137 -1.99 -4.29 11.11
C TYR A 137 -2.65 -5.63 10.73
N ALA A 138 -2.05 -6.75 11.14
CA ALA A 138 -2.56 -8.09 10.88
C ALA A 138 -3.71 -8.51 11.82
N ALA A 139 -4.06 -7.68 12.81
CA ALA A 139 -5.14 -7.96 13.74
C ALA A 139 -6.52 -8.01 13.06
N PRO A 140 -7.48 -8.78 13.62
CA PRO A 140 -8.83 -8.91 13.05
C PRO A 140 -9.69 -7.64 13.26
N SER A 141 -9.18 -6.63 13.96
CA SER A 141 -9.83 -5.32 14.11
C SER A 141 -8.79 -4.20 14.06
N PRO A 142 -9.18 -2.98 13.58
CA PRO A 142 -8.26 -1.85 13.48
C PRO A 142 -7.92 -1.19 14.82
N GLU A 143 -8.52 -1.63 15.94
CA GLU A 143 -8.26 -1.08 17.27
C GLU A 143 -6.80 -1.25 17.69
N ALA A 144 -6.20 -2.40 17.37
CA ALA A 144 -4.78 -2.63 17.64
C ALA A 144 -3.87 -1.63 16.90
N TRP A 145 -4.24 -1.26 15.66
CA TRP A 145 -3.51 -0.26 14.87
C TRP A 145 -3.57 1.13 15.52
N LEU A 146 -4.75 1.53 16.00
CA LEU A 146 -4.92 2.81 16.69
C LEU A 146 -4.19 2.84 18.04
N SER A 147 -3.95 1.68 18.64
CA SER A 147 -3.28 1.55 19.96
C SER A 147 -1.75 1.53 19.87
N LEU A 148 -1.15 1.62 18.66
CA LEU A 148 0.30 1.70 18.52
C LEU A 148 0.85 2.95 19.22
N SER A 149 1.99 2.79 19.90
CA SER A 149 2.63 3.90 20.58
C SER A 149 3.34 4.83 19.58
N PRO A 150 3.44 6.14 19.87
CA PRO A 150 4.26 7.04 19.07
C PRO A 150 5.73 6.59 18.98
N GLU A 151 6.25 5.95 20.04
CA GLU A 151 7.61 5.42 20.11
C GLU A 151 7.83 4.31 19.07
N ASP A 152 6.86 3.38 18.92
CA ASP A 152 6.96 2.31 17.91
C ASP A 152 7.03 2.89 16.49
N LEU A 153 6.24 3.93 16.22
CA LEU A 153 6.21 4.59 14.92
C LEU A 153 7.48 5.40 14.65
N ALA A 154 8.08 5.99 15.68
CA ALA A 154 9.24 6.88 15.57
C ALA A 154 10.52 6.18 15.12
N HIS A 155 10.60 4.85 15.23
CA HIS A 155 11.74 4.08 14.72
C HIS A 155 11.87 4.13 13.20
N PHE A 156 10.79 4.47 12.49
CA PHE A 156 10.75 4.46 11.02
C PHE A 156 10.26 5.82 10.49
N PRO A 157 11.07 6.58 9.75
CA PRO A 157 10.81 7.99 9.42
C PRO A 157 9.46 8.27 8.74
N ALA A 158 8.99 7.35 7.86
CA ALA A 158 7.74 7.51 7.13
C ALA A 158 6.56 6.72 7.74
N MET A 159 6.77 5.97 8.83
CA MET A 159 5.74 5.10 9.39
C MET A 159 4.56 5.87 9.97
N HIS A 160 4.79 7.03 10.58
CA HIS A 160 3.71 7.85 11.10
C HIS A 160 2.77 8.33 9.99
N GLN A 161 3.34 8.76 8.85
CA GLN A 161 2.54 9.14 7.67
C GLN A 161 1.78 7.95 7.09
N ALA A 162 2.41 6.77 7.04
CA ALA A 162 1.77 5.53 6.60
C ALA A 162 0.64 5.11 7.55
N TRP A 163 0.84 5.29 8.86
CA TRP A 163 -0.16 5.03 9.89
C TRP A 163 -1.42 5.88 9.70
N ASP A 164 -1.27 7.18 9.50
CA ASP A 164 -2.38 8.10 9.22
C ASP A 164 -3.10 7.74 7.90
N ALA A 165 -2.34 7.51 6.83
CA ALA A 165 -2.89 7.20 5.52
C ALA A 165 -3.71 5.90 5.52
N LEU A 166 -3.30 4.89 6.29
CA LEU A 166 -4.03 3.64 6.43
C LEU A 166 -5.34 3.83 7.23
N LEU A 167 -5.35 4.65 8.27
CA LEU A 167 -6.59 5.00 8.97
C LEU A 167 -7.57 5.75 8.06
N ASP A 168 -7.08 6.69 7.26
CA ASP A 168 -7.89 7.45 6.30
C ASP A 168 -8.45 6.56 5.18
N ASP A 169 -7.86 5.38 4.94
CA ASP A 169 -8.40 4.40 3.99
C ASP A 169 -9.53 3.54 4.57
N LEU A 170 -9.77 3.55 5.87
CA LEU A 170 -11.02 3.00 6.42
C LEU A 170 -12.23 3.79 5.88
N PRO A 171 -13.40 3.14 5.75
CA PRO A 171 -14.62 3.84 5.35
C PRO A 171 -14.93 4.99 6.33
N ARG A 172 -15.04 6.22 5.82
CA ARG A 172 -15.38 7.40 6.63
C ARG A 172 -16.75 7.27 7.27
N ALA A 173 -16.92 7.88 8.43
CA ALA A 173 -18.15 7.84 9.20
C ALA A 173 -19.35 8.49 8.47
N ASP A 174 -19.08 9.53 7.69
CA ASP A 174 -20.09 10.32 6.97
C ASP A 174 -20.43 9.75 5.58
N THR A 175 -19.41 9.50 4.75
CA THR A 175 -19.57 9.13 3.34
C THR A 175 -19.45 7.63 3.07
N GLY A 176 -18.81 6.87 3.96
CA GLY A 176 -18.41 5.48 3.69
C GLY A 176 -17.28 5.33 2.69
N LEU A 177 -16.71 6.42 2.16
CA LEU A 177 -15.56 6.39 1.25
C LEU A 177 -14.26 6.18 2.06
N GLY A 178 -13.35 5.36 1.56
CA GLY A 178 -11.94 5.40 1.98
C GLY A 178 -11.18 6.49 1.22
N ALA A 179 -9.91 6.71 1.59
CA ALA A 179 -9.09 7.76 0.99
C ALA A 179 -8.98 7.65 -0.53
N CYS A 180 -8.83 6.43 -1.06
CA CYS A 180 -8.69 6.22 -2.51
C CYS A 180 -9.97 6.53 -3.28
N GLU A 181 -11.13 6.09 -2.79
CA GLU A 181 -12.43 6.41 -3.38
C GLU A 181 -12.67 7.92 -3.35
N HIS A 182 -12.41 8.57 -2.21
CA HIS A 182 -12.55 10.01 -2.05
C HIS A 182 -11.69 10.77 -3.07
N LEU A 183 -10.41 10.40 -3.21
CA LEU A 183 -9.48 11.01 -4.16
C LEU A 183 -9.98 10.89 -5.61
N VAL A 184 -10.53 9.73 -6.01
CA VAL A 184 -11.13 9.55 -7.34
C VAL A 184 -12.29 10.51 -7.54
N LEU A 185 -13.28 10.52 -6.63
CA LEU A 185 -14.47 11.35 -6.78
C LEU A 185 -14.12 12.85 -6.76
N GLU A 186 -13.23 13.29 -5.88
CA GLU A 186 -12.76 14.69 -5.84
C GLU A 186 -12.06 15.09 -7.15
N SER A 187 -11.27 14.18 -7.73
CA SER A 187 -10.54 14.48 -8.96
C SER A 187 -11.45 14.75 -10.16
N ILE A 188 -12.70 14.26 -10.15
CA ILE A 188 -13.66 14.38 -11.26
C ILE A 188 -14.89 15.23 -10.94
N VAL A 189 -15.03 15.77 -9.71
CA VAL A 189 -16.24 16.52 -9.29
C VAL A 189 -16.44 17.80 -10.10
N ALA A 190 -15.36 18.52 -10.41
CA ALA A 190 -15.44 19.80 -11.11
C ALA A 190 -15.71 19.65 -12.63
N ARG A 191 -15.17 18.57 -13.22
CA ARG A 191 -15.31 18.23 -14.65
C ARG A 191 -14.91 16.78 -14.88
N PRO A 192 -15.43 16.14 -15.96
CA PRO A 192 -14.97 14.82 -16.38
C PRO A 192 -13.45 14.81 -16.64
N ARG A 193 -12.80 13.70 -16.28
CA ARG A 193 -11.37 13.48 -16.53
C ARG A 193 -11.12 12.11 -17.15
N ARG A 194 -10.04 12.00 -17.89
CA ARG A 194 -9.57 10.72 -18.42
C ARG A 194 -9.03 9.85 -17.30
N VAL A 195 -9.26 8.55 -17.41
CA VAL A 195 -8.66 7.55 -16.50
C VAL A 195 -7.15 7.71 -16.41
N GLY A 196 -6.47 7.94 -17.54
CA GLY A 196 -5.02 8.15 -17.58
C GLY A 196 -4.56 9.37 -16.74
N ASP A 197 -5.37 10.43 -16.63
CA ASP A 197 -5.06 11.58 -15.78
C ASP A 197 -5.26 11.26 -14.30
N ILE A 198 -6.29 10.48 -13.96
CA ILE A 198 -6.53 10.01 -12.58
C ILE A 198 -5.41 9.05 -12.16
N ALA A 199 -5.06 8.08 -13.00
CA ALA A 199 -3.96 7.16 -12.76
C ALA A 199 -2.63 7.90 -12.52
N ARG A 200 -2.40 9.00 -13.25
CA ARG A 200 -1.22 9.87 -13.05
C ARG A 200 -1.22 10.54 -11.68
N VAL A 201 -2.38 10.98 -11.17
CA VAL A 201 -2.49 11.55 -9.81
C VAL A 201 -2.03 10.54 -8.77
N PHE A 202 -2.48 9.28 -8.87
CA PHE A 202 -2.01 8.22 -7.97
C PHE A 202 -0.50 7.95 -8.14
N ALA A 203 -0.02 7.84 -9.37
CA ALA A 203 1.39 7.52 -9.65
C ALA A 203 2.35 8.64 -9.22
N GLN A 204 1.93 9.91 -9.27
CA GLN A 204 2.71 11.07 -8.88
C GLN A 204 2.63 11.39 -7.38
N SER A 205 1.74 10.71 -6.64
CA SER A 205 1.73 10.84 -5.19
C SER A 205 3.08 10.40 -4.62
N PRO A 206 3.69 11.16 -3.72
CA PRO A 206 4.93 10.75 -3.06
C PRO A 206 4.74 9.50 -2.18
N SER A 207 3.52 9.27 -1.73
CA SER A 207 3.16 8.14 -0.87
C SER A 207 1.79 7.57 -1.29
N PRO A 208 1.71 6.83 -2.43
CA PRO A 208 0.45 6.28 -2.90
C PRO A 208 0.01 5.12 -2.00
N LEU A 209 -1.28 5.11 -1.63
CA LEU A 209 -1.87 4.01 -0.86
C LEU A 209 -1.96 2.72 -1.68
N ILE A 210 -2.26 2.83 -2.97
CA ILE A 210 -2.46 1.70 -3.87
C ILE A 210 -1.65 1.86 -5.14
N ALA A 211 -1.22 0.73 -5.70
CA ALA A 211 -0.50 0.67 -6.97
C ALA A 211 -1.47 0.84 -8.17
N LEU A 212 -0.90 1.06 -9.36
CA LEU A 212 -1.67 1.27 -10.58
C LEU A 212 -2.67 0.13 -10.91
N PRO A 213 -2.33 -1.17 -10.80
CA PRO A 213 -3.33 -2.24 -11.02
C PRO A 213 -4.51 -2.16 -10.05
N GLN A 214 -4.27 -1.85 -8.79
CA GLN A 214 -5.33 -1.65 -7.79
C GLN A 214 -6.18 -0.41 -8.08
N THR A 215 -5.59 0.65 -8.65
CA THR A 215 -6.32 1.83 -9.11
C THR A 215 -7.30 1.48 -10.22
N VAL A 216 -6.89 0.64 -11.17
CA VAL A 216 -7.76 0.14 -12.26
C VAL A 216 -8.95 -0.66 -11.69
N ALA A 217 -8.70 -1.58 -10.78
CA ALA A 217 -9.73 -2.36 -10.11
C ALA A 217 -10.69 -1.47 -9.29
N LEU A 218 -10.16 -0.45 -8.61
CA LEU A 218 -10.96 0.54 -7.89
C LEU A 218 -11.92 1.29 -8.82
N LEU A 219 -11.43 1.81 -9.96
CA LEU A 219 -12.26 2.52 -10.94
C LEU A 219 -13.34 1.60 -11.52
N SER A 220 -12.98 0.36 -11.87
CA SER A 220 -13.94 -0.66 -12.33
C SER A 220 -15.01 -0.96 -11.28
N SER A 221 -14.64 -1.03 -10.01
CA SER A 221 -15.57 -1.21 -8.89
C SER A 221 -16.51 -0.02 -8.73
N LEU A 222 -16.01 1.21 -8.78
CA LEU A 222 -16.82 2.43 -8.62
C LEU A 222 -17.81 2.62 -9.76
N ALA A 223 -17.49 2.18 -10.98
CA ALA A 223 -18.35 2.23 -12.16
C ALA A 223 -19.34 1.07 -12.25
N SER A 224 -19.29 0.09 -11.33
CA SER A 224 -20.03 -1.18 -11.43
C SER A 224 -21.16 -1.29 -10.41
N GLY A 225 -22.02 -2.33 -10.63
CA GLY A 225 -23.12 -2.68 -9.72
C GLY A 225 -24.40 -1.88 -9.97
N ALA A 226 -25.39 -2.06 -9.09
CA ALA A 226 -26.71 -1.43 -9.21
C ALA A 226 -26.69 0.09 -8.85
N ALA A 227 -25.65 0.55 -8.18
CA ALA A 227 -25.51 1.92 -7.69
C ALA A 227 -24.10 2.46 -7.98
N PRO A 228 -23.71 2.71 -9.25
CA PRO A 228 -22.39 3.21 -9.60
C PRO A 228 -22.19 4.65 -9.11
N LEU A 229 -20.97 4.96 -8.64
CA LEU A 229 -20.61 6.31 -8.21
C LEU A 229 -20.00 7.13 -9.35
N ILE A 230 -19.43 6.46 -10.35
CA ILE A 230 -18.86 7.08 -11.55
C ILE A 230 -19.44 6.42 -12.80
N GLU A 231 -19.41 7.16 -13.92
CA GLU A 231 -19.87 6.71 -15.24
C GLU A 231 -18.85 7.07 -16.31
N GLY A 232 -18.99 6.51 -17.52
CA GLY A 232 -18.14 6.81 -18.66
C GLY A 232 -16.92 5.89 -18.81
N LEU A 233 -16.84 4.81 -18.02
CA LEU A 233 -15.76 3.84 -18.12
C LEU A 233 -16.00 2.87 -19.30
N ASN A 234 -15.04 2.78 -20.22
CA ASN A 234 -15.05 1.85 -21.35
C ASN A 234 -14.40 0.51 -20.94
N GLY A 235 -15.23 -0.51 -20.77
CA GLY A 235 -14.76 -1.82 -20.32
C GLY A 235 -14.59 -1.92 -18.81
N ARG A 236 -14.17 -3.10 -18.37
CA ARG A 236 -13.84 -3.40 -16.95
C ARG A 236 -12.55 -4.20 -16.95
N LEU A 237 -11.61 -3.77 -16.17
CA LEU A 237 -10.34 -4.46 -15.98
C LEU A 237 -10.18 -4.77 -14.49
N GLY A 238 -9.76 -5.99 -14.18
CA GLY A 238 -9.30 -6.39 -12.86
C GLY A 238 -7.82 -6.06 -12.65
N GLU A 239 -7.32 -6.39 -11.47
CA GLU A 239 -5.89 -6.17 -11.16
C GLU A 239 -4.97 -7.04 -12.01
N ASP A 240 -5.42 -8.24 -12.39
CA ASP A 240 -4.63 -9.24 -13.13
C ASP A 240 -4.75 -9.08 -14.64
N ASP A 241 -5.77 -8.37 -15.14
CA ASP A 241 -6.02 -8.16 -16.58
C ASP A 241 -5.06 -7.11 -17.19
N PHE A 242 -4.26 -6.44 -16.38
CA PHE A 242 -3.43 -5.29 -16.77
C PHE A 242 -2.33 -5.62 -17.80
N ALA A 243 -1.96 -6.89 -17.96
CA ALA A 243 -0.84 -7.31 -18.79
C ALA A 243 -1.22 -7.94 -20.13
N ASP A 244 -2.47 -8.36 -20.33
CA ASP A 244 -2.82 -9.32 -21.38
C ASP A 244 -3.54 -8.70 -22.61
N ASP A 245 -4.15 -7.51 -22.48
CA ASP A 245 -4.89 -6.85 -23.58
C ASP A 245 -4.56 -5.35 -23.65
N VAL A 246 -3.63 -5.01 -24.54
CA VAL A 246 -3.17 -3.62 -24.74
C VAL A 246 -4.28 -2.72 -25.28
N ASP A 247 -5.14 -3.23 -26.18
CA ASP A 247 -6.22 -2.44 -26.80
C ASP A 247 -7.32 -2.14 -25.77
N ALA A 248 -7.67 -3.12 -24.93
CA ALA A 248 -8.61 -2.93 -23.84
C ALA A 248 -8.06 -1.94 -22.79
N LEU A 249 -6.77 -2.01 -22.50
CA LEU A 249 -6.10 -1.08 -21.57
C LEU A 249 -6.09 0.35 -22.12
N ASP A 250 -5.83 0.54 -23.42
CA ASP A 250 -5.84 1.87 -24.05
C ASP A 250 -7.25 2.45 -24.09
N ALA A 251 -8.26 1.65 -24.45
CA ALA A 251 -9.67 2.07 -24.40
C ALA A 251 -10.10 2.44 -22.97
N PHE A 252 -9.66 1.69 -21.98
CA PHE A 252 -9.90 1.96 -20.56
C PHE A 252 -9.23 3.29 -20.13
N ARG A 253 -7.96 3.49 -20.47
CA ARG A 253 -7.19 4.71 -20.16
C ARG A 253 -7.80 5.97 -20.75
N ASP A 254 -8.37 5.88 -21.96
CA ASP A 254 -8.97 7.00 -22.67
C ASP A 254 -10.41 7.30 -22.24
N SER A 255 -11.01 6.44 -21.40
CA SER A 255 -12.34 6.66 -20.83
C SER A 255 -12.43 8.01 -20.13
N GLN A 256 -13.54 8.73 -20.33
CA GLN A 256 -13.84 9.97 -19.63
C GLN A 256 -14.81 9.72 -18.49
N LEU A 257 -14.31 9.81 -17.27
CA LEU A 257 -15.10 9.57 -16.07
C LEU A 257 -15.80 10.83 -15.59
N ALA A 258 -17.06 10.67 -15.23
CA ALA A 258 -17.86 11.68 -14.57
C ALA A 258 -18.53 11.10 -13.30
N LEU A 259 -18.93 11.97 -12.36
CA LEU A 259 -19.74 11.56 -11.22
C LEU A 259 -21.19 11.28 -11.67
N THR A 260 -21.76 10.17 -11.19
CA THR A 260 -23.21 9.97 -11.20
C THR A 260 -23.89 10.92 -10.20
N ALA A 261 -25.22 10.98 -10.21
CA ALA A 261 -25.99 11.70 -9.18
C ALA A 261 -25.68 11.14 -7.77
N LEU A 262 -25.60 9.81 -7.64
CA LEU A 262 -25.21 9.14 -6.39
C LEU A 262 -23.78 9.49 -5.98
N GLY A 263 -22.84 9.48 -6.91
CA GLY A 263 -21.44 9.85 -6.61
C GLY A 263 -21.31 11.27 -6.06
N ARG A 264 -22.08 12.22 -6.59
CA ARG A 264 -22.16 13.59 -6.06
C ARG A 264 -22.74 13.65 -4.66
N SER A 265 -23.87 12.97 -4.43
CA SER A 265 -24.52 12.92 -3.11
C SER A 265 -23.62 12.26 -2.05
N VAL A 266 -22.91 11.18 -2.41
CA VAL A 266 -21.95 10.54 -1.50
C VAL A 266 -20.79 11.48 -1.19
N LEU A 267 -20.19 12.12 -2.20
CA LEU A 267 -19.05 13.02 -1.99
C LEU A 267 -19.45 14.25 -1.14
N ALA A 268 -20.70 14.71 -1.26
CA ALA A 268 -21.26 15.81 -0.44
C ALA A 268 -21.58 15.38 1.01
N GLY A 269 -21.49 14.10 1.34
CA GLY A 269 -21.84 13.58 2.67
C GLY A 269 -23.34 13.43 2.93
N GLU A 270 -24.17 13.55 1.89
CA GLU A 270 -25.63 13.38 1.97
C GLU A 270 -26.04 11.91 1.97
N THR A 271 -25.18 11.05 1.45
CA THR A 271 -25.41 9.60 1.30
C THR A 271 -24.18 8.80 1.71
N ASP A 272 -24.38 7.74 2.48
CA ASP A 272 -23.33 6.81 2.89
C ASP A 272 -23.20 5.68 1.85
N MET A 273 -22.07 5.60 1.16
CA MET A 273 -21.81 4.60 0.14
C MET A 273 -21.95 3.17 0.65
N VAL A 274 -21.47 2.89 1.87
CA VAL A 274 -21.52 1.52 2.43
C VAL A 274 -22.95 1.10 2.77
N LYS A 275 -23.78 2.04 3.23
CA LYS A 275 -25.21 1.75 3.46
C LYS A 275 -25.95 1.42 2.16
N VAL A 276 -25.57 2.07 1.05
CA VAL A 276 -26.25 1.86 -0.25
C VAL A 276 -25.71 0.64 -0.98
N ARG A 277 -24.38 0.50 -1.05
CA ARG A 277 -23.72 -0.53 -1.88
C ARG A 277 -23.20 -1.73 -1.10
N GLY A 278 -23.03 -1.58 0.20
CA GLY A 278 -22.22 -2.48 0.99
C GLY A 278 -20.71 -2.26 0.73
N ILE A 279 -19.90 -3.02 1.42
CA ILE A 279 -18.45 -3.09 1.24
C ILE A 279 -18.00 -4.54 1.24
N ASN A 280 -16.98 -4.86 0.46
CA ASN A 280 -16.32 -6.17 0.48
C ASN A 280 -14.83 -5.97 0.12
N ARG A 281 -14.03 -5.69 1.14
CA ARG A 281 -12.57 -5.57 1.00
C ARG A 281 -11.87 -5.81 2.33
N TRP A 282 -10.58 -5.95 2.27
CA TRP A 282 -9.72 -6.07 3.45
C TRP A 282 -9.09 -4.74 3.83
N TRP A 283 -8.85 -4.59 5.10
CA TRP A 283 -7.98 -3.58 5.68
C TRP A 283 -7.05 -4.28 6.67
N GLY A 284 -5.80 -4.54 6.27
CA GLY A 284 -4.93 -5.42 7.03
C GLY A 284 -5.54 -6.80 7.28
N GLY A 285 -5.56 -7.22 8.53
CA GLY A 285 -6.23 -8.47 8.97
C GLY A 285 -7.73 -8.33 9.17
N THR A 286 -8.30 -7.13 8.99
CA THR A 286 -9.73 -6.84 9.20
C THR A 286 -10.51 -7.01 7.91
N GLU A 287 -11.50 -7.90 7.88
CA GLU A 287 -12.47 -8.00 6.78
C GLU A 287 -13.55 -6.92 6.93
N LEU A 288 -13.67 -6.05 5.93
CA LEU A 288 -14.74 -5.06 5.82
C LEU A 288 -15.80 -5.62 4.88
N LYS A 289 -16.99 -6.01 5.41
CA LYS A 289 -18.02 -6.71 4.65
C LYS A 289 -19.43 -6.26 5.00
N GLY A 290 -20.29 -6.25 3.98
CA GLY A 290 -21.73 -5.95 4.12
C GLY A 290 -22.00 -4.46 4.25
N HIS A 291 -23.09 -4.13 4.93
CA HIS A 291 -23.57 -2.75 5.11
C HIS A 291 -23.16 -2.14 6.47
N THR A 292 -22.57 -2.95 7.34
CA THR A 292 -22.04 -2.54 8.64
C THR A 292 -20.59 -2.99 8.74
N CYS A 293 -19.68 -2.05 8.97
CA CYS A 293 -18.25 -2.32 9.09
C CYS A 293 -17.58 -1.30 9.98
N TRP A 294 -16.32 -1.51 10.32
CA TRP A 294 -15.50 -0.50 10.96
C TRP A 294 -15.47 0.79 10.14
N ARG A 295 -15.56 1.94 10.86
CA ARG A 295 -15.53 3.27 10.27
C ARG A 295 -14.46 4.12 10.93
N TRP A 296 -13.99 5.11 10.22
CA TRP A 296 -13.08 6.11 10.71
C TRP A 296 -13.74 7.50 10.67
N ASP A 297 -13.85 8.12 11.85
CA ASP A 297 -14.18 9.54 11.92
C ASP A 297 -12.87 10.33 11.95
N ASN A 298 -12.50 10.89 10.82
CA ASN A 298 -11.27 11.64 10.64
C ASN A 298 -11.27 13.00 11.38
N ARG A 299 -12.44 13.51 11.78
CA ARG A 299 -12.56 14.77 12.53
C ARG A 299 -12.27 14.55 14.02
N SER A 300 -12.91 13.56 14.60
CA SER A 300 -12.71 13.19 16.01
C SER A 300 -11.51 12.25 16.21
N ARG A 301 -10.95 11.69 15.13
CA ARG A 301 -9.91 10.65 15.13
C ARG A 301 -10.31 9.42 15.94
N MET A 302 -11.53 8.95 15.71
CA MET A 302 -12.10 7.81 16.42
C MET A 302 -12.51 6.69 15.48
N LEU A 303 -12.25 5.46 15.91
CA LEU A 303 -12.83 4.27 15.30
C LEU A 303 -14.29 4.09 15.77
N ILE A 304 -15.16 3.78 14.81
CA ILE A 304 -16.55 3.44 15.06
C ILE A 304 -16.73 1.97 14.72
N PRO A 305 -17.06 1.11 15.71
CA PRO A 305 -17.24 -0.32 15.46
C PRO A 305 -18.49 -0.58 14.63
N PRO A 306 -18.55 -1.74 13.94
CA PRO A 306 -19.77 -2.17 13.26
C PRO A 306 -20.94 -2.27 14.25
N ALA A 307 -22.12 -1.84 13.82
CA ALA A 307 -23.32 -2.01 14.64
C ALA A 307 -23.53 -3.50 14.96
N ARG A 308 -23.83 -3.80 16.20
CA ARG A 308 -24.19 -5.16 16.60
C ARG A 308 -25.46 -5.57 15.85
N PRO A 309 -25.51 -6.79 15.27
CA PRO A 309 -26.80 -7.28 14.75
C PRO A 309 -27.82 -7.27 15.87
N GLU A 310 -28.99 -6.68 15.60
CA GLU A 310 -30.13 -6.79 16.50
C GLU A 310 -30.47 -8.29 16.61
N MET A 311 -30.44 -8.82 17.84
CA MET A 311 -30.81 -10.21 18.13
C MET A 311 -32.34 -10.38 18.00
#